data_8bb00c0f2dd6a9416a78e68f5aaac1bd
#
_entry.id   8bb00c0f2dd6a9416a78e68f5aaac1bd
#
_cell.length_a   1.000
_cell.length_b   1.000
_cell.length_c   1.000
_cell.angle_alpha   90.00
_cell.angle_beta   90.00
_cell.angle_gamma   90.00
#
_symmetry.space_group_name_H-M   'P 1'
#
loop_
_entity.id
_entity.type
_entity.pdbx_description
1 polymer ?
#
loop_
_entity_poly.entity_id
_entity_poly.type
_entity_poly.pdbx_seq_one_letter_code
_entity_poly.pdbx_strand_id
1 'polypeptide(L)'
;MMKSILVLSILFLLASGLEAQTSSKIILSDYMGINTNVASYDNKYLSDLSKCVKWIREYHDWSQYEAANNYYKWDNITTQPQGWTWPEHTLFMNDCRKYGINVLIDVLGKPSWAGTSPIPITTGTGSNASDYIERLEFIGQLVARYGSKKISTTLLETADKATGLNYIKYYEDDNEPDYTWKSPLWTAANYAKYCNAAHDGFGVQTDAEHPLLGIKSVDPDAKHVMAGLASKDTTYVSNVLKASGGRIPFDVLNVHFYCTDMTNAYSPENETYGYEVGYRNFFKWKNRVVPGMPIWITEFGWDTYLNTSSRHSYTYAPALQQANYLLRSYMVLLKMGFEKAFLFMDTDTDSKNILQYASSGLLADKASLYAKKMSYYYLATMQNVLGKTEYSKTTSYKELSGDNEIYCLEFIQPLTLQKVYALWTRKPASNTDSGVKTSYTLNPGFQVGEVYSVVPADKDMDGDTIRPMVTDNAIALTLSETPQFVVVSESSTGSVVHPAGNLELNVYPNPANKEVQISLMVPEKQQVNLSAYTADGRLLQTMVNGLMEQGIHHYRFGSGQQPGSYLLSLNSTSGKIVRKVILLN
;
A
#
# COMPACT_ATOMS: atom_id res chain seq x y z
N MET A 1 76.28 9.26 4.15
CA MET A 1 75.30 9.39 3.04
C MET A 1 73.96 8.71 3.47
N MET A 2 73.13 9.47 4.08
CA MET A 2 71.75 9.00 4.46
C MET A 2 70.80 9.37 3.36
N LYS A 3 70.10 8.36 2.79
CA LYS A 3 68.99 8.56 1.86
C LYS A 3 67.71 8.61 2.65
N SER A 4 67.11 9.78 2.68
CA SER A 4 65.75 9.97 3.23
C SER A 4 64.71 9.37 2.28
N ILE A 5 63.92 8.46 2.77
CA ILE A 5 62.72 7.92 2.08
C ILE A 5 61.53 8.75 2.52
N LEU A 6 60.96 9.48 1.57
CA LEU A 6 59.74 10.25 1.74
C LEU A 6 58.54 9.29 1.56
N VAL A 7 57.83 9.00 2.63
CA VAL A 7 56.57 8.22 2.58
C VAL A 7 55.42 9.18 2.31
N LEU A 8 54.87 9.10 1.11
CA LEU A 8 53.68 9.86 0.70
C LEU A 8 52.46 9.10 1.16
N SER A 9 51.83 9.55 2.23
CA SER A 9 50.55 9.01 2.71
C SER A 9 49.41 9.59 1.85
N ILE A 10 48.90 8.78 0.95
CA ILE A 10 47.67 9.11 0.20
C ILE A 10 46.48 8.79 1.12
N LEU A 11 45.88 9.85 1.68
CA LEU A 11 44.55 9.76 2.34
C LEU A 11 43.48 9.59 1.24
N PHE A 12 42.97 8.37 1.09
CA PHE A 12 41.71 8.15 0.39
C PHE A 12 40.57 8.65 1.29
N LEU A 13 40.07 9.85 1.04
CA LEU A 13 38.76 10.28 1.50
C LEU A 13 37.72 9.48 0.71
N LEU A 14 37.25 8.40 1.31
CA LEU A 14 35.99 7.79 0.91
C LEU A 14 34.86 8.76 1.30
N ALA A 15 34.53 9.65 0.37
CA ALA A 15 33.23 10.32 0.39
C ALA A 15 32.19 9.24 0.17
N SER A 16 31.64 8.71 1.26
CA SER A 16 30.38 7.94 1.22
C SER A 16 29.29 8.91 0.81
N GLY A 17 29.09 9.05 -0.51
CA GLY A 17 27.87 9.57 -1.06
C GLY A 17 26.76 8.62 -0.62
N LEU A 18 26.05 8.94 0.46
CA LEU A 18 24.69 8.49 0.61
C LEU A 18 23.93 9.14 -0.56
N GLU A 19 23.84 8.42 -1.68
CA GLU A 19 22.76 8.67 -2.62
C GLU A 19 21.49 8.43 -1.83
N ALA A 20 20.77 9.50 -1.50
CA ALA A 20 19.42 9.43 -1.00
C ALA A 20 18.63 8.69 -2.09
N GLN A 21 18.36 7.41 -1.86
CA GLN A 21 17.49 6.62 -2.69
C GLN A 21 16.18 7.42 -2.78
N THR A 22 15.85 7.90 -3.96
CA THR A 22 14.58 8.58 -4.23
C THR A 22 13.50 7.54 -4.03
N SER A 23 13.01 7.41 -2.78
CA SER A 23 11.80 6.64 -2.53
C SER A 23 10.72 7.26 -3.41
N SER A 24 10.09 6.46 -4.25
CA SER A 24 8.92 6.87 -5.01
C SER A 24 7.97 7.57 -4.03
N LYS A 25 7.59 8.80 -4.34
CA LYS A 25 6.63 9.54 -3.53
C LYS A 25 5.31 8.78 -3.57
N ILE A 26 4.82 8.40 -2.40
CA ILE A 26 3.61 7.57 -2.27
C ILE A 26 2.41 8.49 -2.08
N ILE A 27 1.47 8.44 -3.02
CA ILE A 27 0.15 9.08 -2.86
C ILE A 27 -0.66 8.27 -1.84
N LEU A 28 -1.24 8.94 -0.84
CA LEU A 28 -1.92 8.25 0.26
C LEU A 28 -3.04 7.32 -0.20
N SER A 29 -3.82 7.71 -1.20
CA SER A 29 -4.89 6.84 -1.73
C SER A 29 -4.35 5.54 -2.31
N ASP A 30 -3.16 5.54 -2.95
CA ASP A 30 -2.53 4.32 -3.49
C ASP A 30 -1.80 3.49 -2.42
N TYR A 31 -1.68 4.01 -1.21
CA TYR A 31 -1.05 3.35 -0.08
C TYR A 31 -1.99 2.44 0.70
N MET A 32 -3.27 2.83 0.81
CA MET A 32 -4.22 2.21 1.73
C MET A 32 -4.93 1.03 1.10
N GLY A 33 -4.87 -0.11 1.77
CA GLY A 33 -5.52 -1.35 1.41
C GLY A 33 -6.35 -1.96 2.55
N ILE A 34 -7.12 -3.00 2.21
CA ILE A 34 -7.95 -3.76 3.13
C ILE A 34 -8.00 -5.23 2.70
N ASN A 35 -8.11 -6.13 3.67
CA ASN A 35 -8.35 -7.54 3.39
C ASN A 35 -9.84 -7.79 3.12
N THR A 36 -10.14 -8.67 2.18
CA THR A 36 -11.50 -9.16 1.92
C THR A 36 -11.53 -10.67 1.97
N ASN A 37 -12.64 -11.18 2.43
CA ASN A 37 -13.00 -12.57 2.23
C ASN A 37 -14.00 -12.64 1.08
N VAL A 38 -13.62 -13.22 -0.05
CA VAL A 38 -14.49 -13.36 -1.23
C VAL A 38 -15.80 -14.11 -0.89
N ALA A 39 -15.78 -14.99 0.12
CA ALA A 39 -16.99 -15.63 0.62
C ALA A 39 -18.06 -14.66 1.12
N SER A 40 -17.66 -13.50 1.61
CA SER A 40 -18.58 -12.44 2.03
C SER A 40 -18.79 -11.35 0.97
N TYR A 41 -18.20 -11.50 -0.21
CA TYR A 41 -18.34 -10.51 -1.27
C TYR A 41 -19.81 -10.25 -1.62
N ASP A 42 -20.16 -8.98 -1.54
CA ASP A 42 -21.41 -8.43 -2.05
C ASP A 42 -21.07 -7.14 -2.80
N ASN A 43 -21.41 -7.05 -4.07
CA ASN A 43 -21.12 -5.89 -4.91
C ASN A 43 -21.68 -4.57 -4.36
N LYS A 44 -22.62 -4.62 -3.42
CA LYS A 44 -23.23 -3.44 -2.80
C LYS A 44 -22.25 -2.65 -1.94
N TYR A 45 -21.34 -3.31 -1.23
CA TYR A 45 -20.42 -2.61 -0.34
C TYR A 45 -19.08 -2.22 -0.98
N LEU A 46 -18.73 -2.82 -2.13
CA LEU A 46 -17.45 -2.53 -2.77
C LEU A 46 -17.32 -1.06 -3.20
N SER A 47 -18.44 -0.46 -3.65
CA SER A 47 -18.47 0.98 -3.94
C SER A 47 -18.25 1.85 -2.70
N ASP A 48 -18.66 1.38 -1.53
CA ASP A 48 -18.42 2.06 -0.26
C ASP A 48 -16.96 1.90 0.17
N LEU A 49 -16.39 0.70 0.10
CA LEU A 49 -14.98 0.47 0.41
C LEU A 49 -14.04 1.34 -0.44
N SER A 50 -14.40 1.57 -1.72
CA SER A 50 -13.60 2.41 -2.64
C SER A 50 -13.42 3.86 -2.20
N LYS A 51 -14.24 4.33 -1.24
CA LYS A 51 -14.13 5.66 -0.61
C LYS A 51 -13.08 5.69 0.50
N CYS A 52 -12.75 4.52 1.06
CA CYS A 52 -11.77 4.38 2.14
C CYS A 52 -10.41 3.91 1.65
N VAL A 53 -10.37 2.99 0.67
CA VAL A 53 -9.15 2.32 0.21
C VAL A 53 -9.10 2.19 -1.31
N LYS A 54 -7.90 1.94 -1.86
CA LYS A 54 -7.68 1.69 -3.29
C LYS A 54 -7.01 0.34 -3.56
N TRP A 55 -6.82 -0.46 -2.54
CA TRP A 55 -6.29 -1.81 -2.63
C TRP A 55 -7.13 -2.78 -1.82
N ILE A 56 -7.29 -3.98 -2.37
CA ILE A 56 -7.86 -5.14 -1.68
C ILE A 56 -6.84 -6.26 -1.72
N ARG A 57 -6.59 -6.91 -0.58
CA ARG A 57 -5.94 -8.21 -0.50
C ARG A 57 -7.03 -9.27 -0.43
N GLU A 58 -7.11 -10.10 -1.45
CA GLU A 58 -8.11 -11.15 -1.59
C GLU A 58 -7.50 -12.49 -1.24
N TYR A 59 -8.12 -13.19 -0.30
CA TYR A 59 -7.76 -14.56 0.06
C TYR A 59 -8.23 -15.53 -1.01
N HIS A 60 -7.30 -15.98 -1.86
CA HIS A 60 -7.55 -16.86 -2.98
C HIS A 60 -7.25 -18.30 -2.62
N ASP A 61 -8.22 -18.97 -1.99
CA ASP A 61 -8.07 -20.35 -1.55
C ASP A 61 -8.10 -21.31 -2.75
N TRP A 62 -6.96 -21.90 -3.05
CA TRP A 62 -6.77 -22.87 -4.14
C TRP A 62 -7.84 -23.96 -4.18
N SER A 63 -8.28 -24.46 -2.99
CA SER A 63 -9.30 -25.51 -2.90
C SER A 63 -10.64 -25.16 -3.55
N GLN A 64 -10.90 -23.86 -3.76
CA GLN A 64 -12.16 -23.36 -4.29
C GLN A 64 -12.18 -23.27 -5.81
N TYR A 65 -11.01 -23.23 -6.43
CA TYR A 65 -10.86 -22.99 -7.87
C TYR A 65 -10.41 -24.22 -8.65
N GLU A 66 -9.89 -25.25 -7.98
CA GLU A 66 -9.44 -26.47 -8.59
C GLU A 66 -9.99 -27.69 -7.84
N ALA A 67 -11.21 -28.08 -8.21
CA ALA A 67 -11.95 -29.15 -7.53
C ALA A 67 -11.36 -30.55 -7.76
N ALA A 68 -10.65 -30.74 -8.86
CA ALA A 68 -9.88 -31.94 -9.20
C ALA A 68 -8.65 -31.50 -9.99
N ASN A 69 -7.59 -32.32 -10.00
CA ASN A 69 -6.35 -32.01 -10.71
C ASN A 69 -6.63 -31.58 -12.16
N ASN A 70 -6.08 -30.44 -12.58
CA ASN A 70 -6.24 -29.84 -13.90
C ASN A 70 -7.70 -29.49 -14.28
N TYR A 71 -8.56 -29.30 -13.27
CA TYR A 71 -9.93 -28.84 -13.47
C TYR A 71 -10.17 -27.50 -12.78
N TYR A 72 -9.82 -26.43 -13.49
CA TYR A 72 -9.90 -25.05 -13.00
C TYR A 72 -11.25 -24.41 -13.27
N LYS A 73 -11.81 -23.75 -12.25
CA LYS A 73 -13.07 -23.04 -12.35
C LYS A 73 -13.02 -21.74 -11.57
N TRP A 74 -12.81 -20.64 -12.28
CA TRP A 74 -12.77 -19.28 -11.69
C TRP A 74 -14.12 -18.59 -11.62
N ASP A 75 -15.10 -19.06 -12.38
CA ASP A 75 -16.42 -18.46 -12.46
C ASP A 75 -17.50 -19.52 -12.24
N ASN A 76 -18.71 -19.08 -11.86
CA ASN A 76 -19.86 -19.96 -11.59
C ASN A 76 -19.60 -21.06 -10.55
N ILE A 77 -18.84 -20.75 -9.51
CA ILE A 77 -18.63 -21.67 -8.40
C ILE A 77 -19.90 -21.67 -7.55
N THR A 78 -20.75 -22.68 -7.76
CA THR A 78 -22.07 -22.74 -7.14
C THR A 78 -22.07 -23.34 -5.75
N THR A 79 -21.13 -24.21 -5.44
CA THR A 79 -21.02 -24.89 -4.14
C THR A 79 -19.58 -25.01 -3.71
N GLN A 80 -19.35 -24.67 -2.45
CA GLN A 80 -18.07 -24.87 -1.79
C GLN A 80 -18.16 -26.03 -0.80
N PRO A 81 -17.04 -26.64 -0.41
CA PRO A 81 -17.01 -27.47 0.78
C PRO A 81 -17.69 -26.68 1.91
N GLN A 82 -18.70 -27.24 2.58
CA GLN A 82 -19.50 -26.60 3.63
C GLN A 82 -20.75 -25.79 3.16
N GLY A 83 -21.16 -25.88 1.88
CA GLY A 83 -22.37 -25.25 1.39
C GLY A 83 -22.29 -23.74 1.18
N TRP A 84 -21.10 -23.17 1.08
CA TRP A 84 -20.90 -21.76 0.78
C TRP A 84 -21.08 -21.50 -0.72
N THR A 85 -21.65 -20.35 -1.07
CA THR A 85 -21.78 -19.88 -2.45
C THR A 85 -20.77 -18.77 -2.67
N TRP A 86 -19.93 -18.92 -3.68
CA TRP A 86 -18.92 -17.94 -4.04
C TRP A 86 -19.42 -17.11 -5.23
N PRO A 87 -19.13 -15.79 -5.25
CA PRO A 87 -19.35 -14.98 -6.43
C PRO A 87 -18.43 -15.41 -7.57
N GLU A 88 -18.81 -15.05 -8.79
CA GLU A 88 -17.92 -15.19 -9.94
C GLU A 88 -16.68 -14.33 -9.74
N HIS A 89 -15.50 -14.92 -9.78
CA HIS A 89 -14.24 -14.23 -9.49
C HIS A 89 -13.94 -13.14 -10.53
N THR A 90 -14.23 -13.40 -11.81
CA THR A 90 -14.10 -12.39 -12.87
C THR A 90 -15.07 -11.23 -12.66
N LEU A 91 -16.27 -11.46 -12.13
CA LEU A 91 -17.20 -10.40 -11.77
C LEU A 91 -16.65 -9.52 -10.64
N PHE A 92 -16.09 -10.14 -9.60
CA PHE A 92 -15.39 -9.42 -8.54
C PHE A 92 -14.27 -8.54 -9.09
N MET A 93 -13.42 -9.06 -9.98
CA MET A 93 -12.34 -8.30 -10.61
C MET A 93 -12.87 -7.14 -11.47
N ASN A 94 -13.96 -7.35 -12.21
CA ASN A 94 -14.63 -6.30 -12.98
C ASN A 94 -15.13 -5.16 -12.08
N ASP A 95 -15.74 -5.50 -10.95
CA ASP A 95 -16.24 -4.52 -10.00
C ASP A 95 -15.09 -3.78 -9.30
N CYS A 96 -14.02 -4.46 -8.93
CA CYS A 96 -12.80 -3.79 -8.43
C CYS A 96 -12.28 -2.75 -9.44
N ARG A 97 -12.14 -3.13 -10.71
CA ARG A 97 -11.72 -2.21 -11.78
C ARG A 97 -12.69 -1.04 -11.95
N LYS A 98 -14.00 -1.29 -11.93
CA LYS A 98 -15.05 -0.28 -12.03
C LYS A 98 -14.93 0.79 -10.93
N TYR A 99 -14.58 0.41 -9.72
CA TYR A 99 -14.43 1.31 -8.59
C TYR A 99 -12.99 1.81 -8.38
N GLY A 100 -12.06 1.47 -9.27
CA GLY A 100 -10.66 1.89 -9.21
C GLY A 100 -9.91 1.28 -8.03
N ILE A 101 -10.21 0.02 -7.72
CA ILE A 101 -9.56 -0.78 -6.67
C ILE A 101 -8.58 -1.74 -7.33
N ASN A 102 -7.34 -1.74 -6.87
CA ASN A 102 -6.31 -2.70 -7.24
C ASN A 102 -6.43 -3.95 -6.36
N VAL A 103 -6.04 -5.10 -6.89
CA VAL A 103 -6.11 -6.37 -6.16
C VAL A 103 -4.71 -6.96 -5.99
N LEU A 104 -4.38 -7.31 -4.75
CA LEU A 104 -3.34 -8.26 -4.37
C LEU A 104 -4.03 -9.60 -4.14
N ILE A 105 -3.66 -10.64 -4.87
CA ILE A 105 -4.13 -12.00 -4.59
C ILE A 105 -3.16 -12.67 -3.62
N ASP A 106 -3.70 -13.20 -2.52
CA ASP A 106 -2.99 -14.10 -1.61
C ASP A 106 -3.40 -15.55 -1.92
N VAL A 107 -2.51 -16.28 -2.56
CA VAL A 107 -2.76 -17.68 -2.96
C VAL A 107 -2.48 -18.60 -1.79
N LEU A 108 -3.53 -19.15 -1.20
CA LEU A 108 -3.42 -20.03 -0.03
C LEU A 108 -4.29 -21.31 -0.16
N GLY A 109 -4.39 -22.08 0.91
CA GLY A 109 -5.20 -23.29 0.95
C GLY A 109 -4.62 -24.43 0.13
N LYS A 110 -5.32 -25.56 0.11
CA LYS A 110 -5.01 -26.74 -0.70
C LYS A 110 -6.25 -27.61 -0.87
N PRO A 111 -6.58 -28.06 -2.08
CA PRO A 111 -7.70 -28.97 -2.30
C PRO A 111 -7.41 -30.36 -1.70
N SER A 112 -8.48 -31.05 -1.30
CA SER A 112 -8.38 -32.36 -0.65
C SER A 112 -7.74 -33.44 -1.51
N TRP A 113 -7.89 -33.35 -2.84
CA TRP A 113 -7.25 -34.27 -3.77
C TRP A 113 -5.70 -34.16 -3.75
N ALA A 114 -5.17 -32.97 -3.44
CA ALA A 114 -3.73 -32.70 -3.32
C ALA A 114 -3.15 -33.09 -1.93
N GLY A 115 -3.98 -33.63 -1.02
CA GLY A 115 -3.59 -34.10 0.32
C GLY A 115 -4.07 -33.20 1.45
N THR A 116 -3.78 -33.58 2.70
CA THR A 116 -4.34 -32.97 3.92
C THR A 116 -3.38 -32.04 4.65
N SER A 117 -2.11 -31.93 4.23
CA SER A 117 -1.15 -31.01 4.85
C SER A 117 -1.58 -29.55 4.66
N PRO A 118 -1.47 -28.67 5.65
CA PRO A 118 -1.70 -27.23 5.48
C PRO A 118 -0.62 -26.55 4.61
N ILE A 119 0.53 -27.20 4.44
CA ILE A 119 1.59 -26.78 3.51
C ILE A 119 1.25 -27.35 2.12
N PRO A 120 1.42 -26.62 1.02
CA PRO A 120 1.01 -27.04 -0.32
C PRO A 120 1.94 -28.09 -0.97
N ILE A 121 2.43 -29.04 -0.17
CA ILE A 121 3.18 -30.21 -0.63
C ILE A 121 2.18 -31.19 -1.24
N THR A 122 2.40 -31.60 -2.48
CA THR A 122 1.57 -32.57 -3.19
C THR A 122 2.26 -33.90 -3.35
N THR A 123 3.59 -33.88 -3.39
CA THR A 123 4.45 -35.10 -3.41
C THR A 123 5.62 -34.89 -2.45
N GLY A 124 6.34 -35.98 -2.11
CA GLY A 124 7.59 -35.90 -1.34
C GLY A 124 7.43 -35.30 0.07
N THR A 125 8.43 -34.53 0.51
CA THR A 125 8.56 -34.00 1.87
C THR A 125 8.63 -32.46 1.91
N GLY A 126 8.53 -31.79 0.76
CA GLY A 126 8.69 -30.33 0.61
C GLY A 126 10.16 -29.87 0.57
N SER A 127 11.11 -30.81 0.51
CA SER A 127 12.55 -30.51 0.44
C SER A 127 13.02 -30.18 -0.98
N ASN A 128 12.21 -30.47 -2.00
CA ASN A 128 12.46 -30.14 -3.40
C ASN A 128 11.38 -29.21 -3.94
N ALA A 129 11.71 -28.40 -4.92
CA ALA A 129 10.75 -27.50 -5.56
C ALA A 129 9.62 -28.28 -6.28
N SER A 130 9.95 -29.45 -6.87
CA SER A 130 8.98 -30.36 -7.51
C SER A 130 7.94 -30.95 -6.54
N ASP A 131 8.19 -30.93 -5.24
CA ASP A 131 7.22 -31.40 -4.25
C ASP A 131 5.97 -30.50 -4.16
N TYR A 132 6.01 -29.30 -4.78
CA TYR A 132 4.96 -28.29 -4.83
C TYR A 132 4.35 -28.10 -6.23
N ILE A 133 4.62 -28.98 -7.18
CA ILE A 133 4.40 -28.75 -8.61
C ILE A 133 2.96 -28.35 -8.95
N GLU A 134 1.96 -29.01 -8.38
CA GLU A 134 0.54 -28.72 -8.61
C GLU A 134 0.15 -27.30 -8.17
N ARG A 135 0.70 -26.85 -7.01
CA ARG A 135 0.48 -25.49 -6.53
C ARG A 135 1.15 -24.45 -7.44
N LEU A 136 2.33 -24.76 -7.95
CA LEU A 136 3.07 -23.89 -8.87
C LEU A 136 2.35 -23.76 -10.20
N GLU A 137 1.71 -24.83 -10.66
CA GLU A 137 0.88 -24.81 -11.84
C GLU A 137 -0.39 -24.01 -11.63
N PHE A 138 -1.11 -24.23 -10.52
CA PHE A 138 -2.26 -23.40 -10.16
C PHE A 138 -1.92 -21.90 -10.20
N ILE A 139 -0.78 -21.50 -9.63
CA ILE A 139 -0.27 -20.11 -9.70
C ILE A 139 -0.02 -19.72 -11.16
N GLY A 140 0.60 -20.58 -11.95
CA GLY A 140 0.87 -20.34 -13.38
C GLY A 140 -0.40 -20.09 -14.19
N GLN A 141 -1.43 -20.93 -14.00
CA GLN A 141 -2.74 -20.80 -14.66
C GLN A 141 -3.47 -19.52 -14.20
N LEU A 142 -3.40 -19.17 -12.90
CA LEU A 142 -3.96 -17.96 -12.33
C LEU A 142 -3.30 -16.70 -12.95
N VAL A 143 -1.98 -16.68 -13.04
CA VAL A 143 -1.21 -15.57 -13.64
C VAL A 143 -1.49 -15.48 -15.14
N ALA A 144 -1.57 -16.62 -15.84
CA ALA A 144 -1.91 -16.65 -17.26
C ALA A 144 -3.28 -16.02 -17.54
N ARG A 145 -4.26 -16.25 -16.66
CA ARG A 145 -5.60 -15.67 -16.78
C ARG A 145 -5.62 -14.17 -16.46
N TYR A 146 -5.18 -13.78 -15.27
CA TYR A 146 -5.40 -12.44 -14.72
C TYR A 146 -4.23 -11.48 -14.90
N GLY A 147 -3.05 -11.97 -15.28
CA GLY A 147 -1.87 -11.15 -15.60
C GLY A 147 -1.99 -10.37 -16.90
N SER A 148 -0.93 -9.69 -17.27
CA SER A 148 -0.89 -8.79 -18.44
C SER A 148 -0.55 -9.49 -19.75
N LYS A 149 0.05 -10.69 -19.72
CA LYS A 149 0.53 -11.41 -20.91
C LYS A 149 -0.51 -12.37 -21.46
N LYS A 150 -0.66 -12.35 -22.77
CA LYS A 150 -1.43 -13.38 -23.47
C LYS A 150 -0.57 -14.63 -23.64
N ILE A 151 -1.08 -15.74 -23.11
CA ILE A 151 -0.45 -17.06 -23.18
C ILE A 151 -1.14 -17.90 -24.25
N SER A 152 -0.41 -18.82 -24.89
CA SER A 152 -1.00 -19.75 -25.87
C SER A 152 -2.17 -20.51 -25.24
N THR A 153 -3.30 -20.54 -25.92
CA THR A 153 -4.50 -21.25 -25.44
C THR A 153 -4.30 -22.77 -25.29
N THR A 154 -3.27 -23.34 -25.94
CA THR A 154 -2.88 -24.75 -25.81
C THR A 154 -2.26 -25.08 -24.45
N LEU A 155 -1.78 -24.07 -23.72
CA LEU A 155 -1.18 -24.22 -22.39
C LEU A 155 -2.18 -23.92 -21.25
N LEU A 156 -3.39 -23.50 -21.60
CA LEU A 156 -4.40 -23.14 -20.61
C LEU A 156 -5.34 -24.31 -20.35
N GLU A 157 -5.64 -24.56 -19.11
CA GLU A 157 -6.50 -25.67 -18.66
C GLU A 157 -7.92 -25.26 -18.38
N THR A 158 -8.18 -23.94 -18.24
CA THR A 158 -9.52 -23.40 -18.09
C THR A 158 -10.38 -23.61 -19.33
N ALA A 159 -11.66 -23.95 -19.16
CA ALA A 159 -12.57 -24.22 -20.26
C ALA A 159 -12.77 -23.05 -21.23
N ASP A 160 -12.80 -21.83 -20.72
CA ASP A 160 -13.00 -20.59 -21.49
C ASP A 160 -11.72 -20.08 -22.16
N LYS A 161 -10.57 -20.69 -21.86
CA LYS A 161 -9.26 -20.29 -22.40
C LYS A 161 -8.94 -18.78 -22.28
N ALA A 162 -9.54 -18.10 -21.27
CA ALA A 162 -9.29 -16.68 -21.05
C ALA A 162 -7.88 -16.44 -20.54
N THR A 163 -7.19 -15.45 -21.10
CA THR A 163 -5.79 -15.12 -20.77
C THR A 163 -5.49 -13.65 -20.97
N GLY A 164 -4.54 -13.10 -20.21
CA GLY A 164 -4.07 -11.74 -20.33
C GLY A 164 -5.15 -10.70 -20.05
N LEU A 165 -6.03 -10.97 -19.08
CA LEU A 165 -7.13 -10.07 -18.70
C LEU A 165 -6.63 -8.77 -18.04
N ASN A 166 -5.38 -8.75 -17.60
CA ASN A 166 -4.68 -7.59 -17.03
C ASN A 166 -5.44 -6.96 -15.84
N TYR A 167 -5.90 -7.80 -14.92
CA TYR A 167 -6.53 -7.37 -13.66
C TYR A 167 -5.52 -7.28 -12.53
N ILE A 168 -4.57 -8.23 -12.46
CA ILE A 168 -3.72 -8.48 -11.31
C ILE A 168 -2.26 -8.33 -11.72
N LYS A 169 -1.54 -7.57 -10.90
CA LYS A 169 -0.10 -7.40 -11.03
C LYS A 169 0.69 -8.02 -9.87
N TYR A 170 0.08 -8.14 -8.70
CA TYR A 170 0.73 -8.58 -7.47
C TYR A 170 0.10 -9.88 -6.98
N TYR A 171 0.95 -10.88 -6.72
CA TYR A 171 0.58 -12.21 -6.26
C TYR A 171 1.40 -12.53 -5.02
N GLU A 172 0.72 -12.81 -3.92
CA GLU A 172 1.29 -13.28 -2.66
C GLU A 172 1.24 -14.81 -2.64
N ASP A 173 2.31 -15.46 -2.17
CA ASP A 173 2.52 -16.89 -2.40
C ASP A 173 2.12 -17.81 -1.25
N ASP A 174 1.49 -17.32 -0.23
CA ASP A 174 0.86 -18.01 0.92
C ASP A 174 0.74 -17.02 2.11
N ASN A 175 0.19 -17.49 3.24
CA ASN A 175 -0.03 -16.73 4.44
C ASN A 175 0.72 -17.31 5.64
N GLU A 176 1.50 -16.48 6.36
CA GLU A 176 2.18 -16.77 7.63
C GLU A 176 2.95 -18.10 7.66
N PRO A 177 3.93 -18.30 6.76
CA PRO A 177 4.68 -19.57 6.69
C PRO A 177 5.54 -19.82 7.92
N ASP A 178 5.82 -18.80 8.72
CA ASP A 178 6.65 -18.82 9.93
C ASP A 178 5.86 -19.07 11.22
N TYR A 179 4.52 -19.28 11.14
CA TYR A 179 3.71 -19.39 12.35
C TYR A 179 3.24 -20.81 12.67
N THR A 180 3.06 -21.06 13.94
CA THR A 180 2.82 -22.42 14.51
C THR A 180 1.46 -23.03 14.18
N TRP A 181 0.46 -22.23 13.72
CA TRP A 181 -0.83 -22.78 13.30
C TRP A 181 -0.72 -23.61 12.00
N LYS A 182 0.33 -23.40 11.19
CA LYS A 182 0.71 -24.30 10.10
C LYS A 182 1.52 -25.48 10.67
N SER A 183 0.87 -26.57 11.03
CA SER A 183 1.54 -27.79 11.50
C SER A 183 1.50 -28.87 10.43
N PRO A 184 2.64 -29.44 10.01
CA PRO A 184 4.00 -29.10 10.42
C PRO A 184 4.43 -27.69 10.00
N LEU A 185 5.29 -27.06 10.82
CA LEU A 185 5.81 -25.72 10.52
C LEU A 185 6.56 -25.73 9.18
N TRP A 186 6.31 -24.70 8.37
CA TRP A 186 7.03 -24.58 7.11
C TRP A 186 8.45 -24.05 7.36
N THR A 187 9.43 -24.94 7.34
CA THR A 187 10.82 -24.53 7.58
C THR A 187 11.27 -23.50 6.54
N ALA A 188 12.12 -22.56 6.93
CA ALA A 188 12.65 -21.57 6.02
C ALA A 188 13.35 -22.18 4.79
N ALA A 189 13.98 -23.36 4.97
CA ALA A 189 14.62 -24.10 3.86
C ALA A 189 13.59 -24.62 2.86
N ASN A 190 12.50 -25.22 3.33
CA ASN A 190 11.44 -25.75 2.47
C ASN A 190 10.63 -24.62 1.83
N TYR A 191 10.30 -23.58 2.60
CA TYR A 191 9.66 -22.39 2.03
C TYR A 191 10.52 -21.71 0.95
N ALA A 192 11.85 -21.66 1.12
CA ALA A 192 12.75 -21.14 0.10
C ALA A 192 12.66 -21.94 -1.21
N LYS A 193 12.48 -23.28 -1.17
CA LYS A 193 12.30 -24.08 -2.39
C LYS A 193 11.02 -23.71 -3.11
N TYR A 194 9.92 -23.63 -2.37
CA TYR A 194 8.63 -23.20 -2.89
C TYR A 194 8.66 -21.78 -3.42
N CYS A 195 9.13 -20.81 -2.62
CA CYS A 195 9.14 -19.39 -2.96
C CYS A 195 9.98 -19.09 -4.22
N ASN A 196 11.15 -19.74 -4.38
CA ASN A 196 11.94 -19.63 -5.60
C ASN A 196 11.19 -20.18 -6.82
N ALA A 197 10.53 -21.31 -6.68
CA ALA A 197 9.76 -21.90 -7.78
C ALA A 197 8.49 -21.09 -8.08
N ALA A 198 7.79 -20.58 -7.06
CA ALA A 198 6.66 -19.69 -7.23
C ALA A 198 7.05 -18.35 -7.90
N HIS A 199 8.27 -17.86 -7.64
CA HIS A 199 8.76 -16.66 -8.27
C HIS A 199 8.91 -16.80 -9.79
N ASP A 200 9.71 -17.78 -10.24
CA ASP A 200 10.07 -17.91 -11.67
C ASP A 200 10.26 -19.37 -12.15
N GLY A 201 9.67 -20.34 -11.45
CA GLY A 201 9.81 -21.75 -11.80
C GLY A 201 11.17 -22.37 -11.44
N PHE A 202 12.00 -21.68 -10.64
CA PHE A 202 13.36 -22.14 -10.34
C PHE A 202 13.40 -23.50 -9.62
N GLY A 203 14.14 -24.42 -10.19
CA GLY A 203 14.31 -25.77 -9.63
C GLY A 203 13.20 -26.76 -10.02
N VAL A 204 12.27 -26.34 -10.89
CA VAL A 204 11.23 -27.20 -11.49
C VAL A 204 11.25 -27.04 -13.01
N GLN A 205 10.95 -28.09 -13.74
CA GLN A 205 10.82 -28.03 -15.19
C GLN A 205 9.36 -28.22 -15.58
N THR A 206 8.92 -27.47 -16.59
CA THR A 206 7.62 -27.67 -17.23
C THR A 206 7.62 -28.99 -18.01
N ASP A 207 6.47 -29.63 -18.05
CA ASP A 207 6.20 -30.82 -18.87
C ASP A 207 4.82 -30.68 -19.53
N ALA A 208 4.31 -31.77 -20.10
CA ALA A 208 3.01 -31.74 -20.79
C ALA A 208 1.83 -31.62 -19.82
N GLU A 209 2.01 -32.07 -18.57
CA GLU A 209 1.00 -32.04 -17.51
C GLU A 209 1.06 -30.73 -16.72
N HIS A 210 2.25 -30.09 -16.66
CA HIS A 210 2.49 -28.85 -15.94
C HIS A 210 3.16 -27.81 -16.86
N PRO A 211 2.40 -27.23 -17.80
CA PRO A 211 2.97 -26.35 -18.84
C PRO A 211 3.33 -24.95 -18.35
N LEU A 212 2.74 -24.48 -17.25
CA LEU A 212 2.91 -23.14 -16.71
C LEU A 212 3.26 -23.19 -15.23
N LEU A 213 4.47 -22.76 -14.86
CA LEU A 213 4.97 -22.83 -13.49
C LEU A 213 5.48 -21.46 -13.01
N GLY A 214 4.92 -20.99 -11.88
CA GLY A 214 5.38 -19.78 -11.22
C GLY A 214 4.89 -18.47 -11.86
N ILE A 215 5.18 -17.33 -11.21
CA ILE A 215 4.62 -16.01 -11.51
C ILE A 215 5.34 -15.36 -12.70
N LYS A 216 6.64 -15.12 -12.56
CA LYS A 216 7.40 -14.32 -13.54
C LYS A 216 7.78 -15.10 -14.80
N SER A 217 7.77 -16.41 -14.78
CA SER A 217 7.91 -17.25 -15.98
C SER A 217 6.70 -17.13 -16.91
N VAL A 218 5.51 -16.87 -16.34
CA VAL A 218 4.26 -16.68 -17.09
C VAL A 218 4.05 -15.22 -17.45
N ASP A 219 4.20 -14.29 -16.48
CA ASP A 219 4.12 -12.86 -16.73
C ASP A 219 5.33 -12.12 -16.11
N PRO A 220 6.37 -11.78 -16.90
CA PRO A 220 7.55 -11.07 -16.38
C PRO A 220 7.26 -9.70 -15.75
N ASP A 221 6.13 -9.06 -16.06
CA ASP A 221 5.70 -7.78 -15.49
C ASP A 221 4.96 -7.95 -14.15
N ALA A 222 4.52 -9.17 -13.83
CA ALA A 222 3.91 -9.49 -12.55
C ALA A 222 4.92 -9.34 -11.40
N LYS A 223 4.41 -9.16 -10.21
CA LYS A 223 5.19 -8.98 -8.98
C LYS A 223 4.86 -10.06 -7.97
N HIS A 224 5.88 -10.70 -7.48
CA HIS A 224 5.80 -11.68 -6.43
C HIS A 224 5.92 -11.02 -5.06
N VAL A 225 4.89 -11.10 -4.26
CA VAL A 225 4.86 -10.66 -2.86
C VAL A 225 5.12 -11.87 -1.98
N MET A 226 6.13 -11.81 -1.13
CA MET A 226 6.42 -12.88 -0.18
C MET A 226 5.21 -13.08 0.75
N ALA A 227 4.92 -14.33 1.15
CA ALA A 227 3.91 -14.61 2.16
C ALA A 227 4.10 -13.75 3.40
N GLY A 228 3.02 -13.11 3.87
CA GLY A 228 3.07 -12.23 5.04
C GLY A 228 3.56 -12.96 6.28
N LEU A 229 4.66 -12.49 6.89
CA LEU A 229 5.20 -13.11 8.10
C LEU A 229 4.38 -12.72 9.33
N ALA A 230 3.97 -13.70 10.13
CA ALA A 230 3.29 -13.45 11.41
C ALA A 230 4.24 -12.92 12.47
N SER A 231 5.54 -13.22 12.37
CA SER A 231 6.55 -12.81 13.34
C SER A 231 7.39 -11.63 12.84
N LYS A 232 7.95 -10.89 13.79
CA LYS A 232 8.94 -9.83 13.54
C LYS A 232 10.37 -10.38 13.47
N ASP A 233 10.52 -11.70 13.46
CA ASP A 233 11.82 -12.35 13.51
C ASP A 233 12.47 -12.36 12.12
N THR A 234 13.53 -11.60 11.99
CA THR A 234 14.35 -11.56 10.77
C THR A 234 15.13 -12.85 10.52
N THR A 235 15.18 -13.77 11.48
CA THR A 235 15.89 -15.06 11.35
C THR A 235 15.24 -15.93 10.30
N TYR A 236 13.89 -15.99 10.28
CA TYR A 236 13.18 -16.78 9.28
C TYR A 236 13.51 -16.33 7.85
N VAL A 237 13.30 -15.04 7.55
CA VAL A 237 13.57 -14.49 6.22
C VAL A 237 15.05 -14.53 5.84
N SER A 238 15.96 -14.33 6.81
CA SER A 238 17.41 -14.50 6.58
C SER A 238 17.75 -15.93 6.18
N ASN A 239 17.13 -16.92 6.81
CA ASN A 239 17.31 -18.32 6.48
C ASN A 239 16.68 -18.68 5.12
N VAL A 240 15.56 -18.07 4.73
CA VAL A 240 14.97 -18.19 3.38
C VAL A 240 15.96 -17.70 2.33
N LEU A 241 16.52 -16.49 2.49
CA LEU A 241 17.50 -15.92 1.57
C LEU A 241 18.78 -16.79 1.49
N LYS A 242 19.26 -17.28 2.63
CA LYS A 242 20.42 -18.21 2.67
C LYS A 242 20.13 -19.51 1.94
N ALA A 243 18.97 -20.13 2.17
CA ALA A 243 18.56 -21.38 1.51
C ALA A 243 18.28 -21.18 0.01
N SER A 244 17.98 -19.96 -0.43
CA SER A 244 17.85 -19.57 -1.84
C SER A 244 19.21 -19.40 -2.56
N GLY A 245 20.33 -19.66 -1.89
CA GLY A 245 21.64 -19.57 -2.51
C GLY A 245 22.07 -18.17 -2.94
N GLY A 246 21.56 -17.14 -2.25
CA GLY A 246 21.84 -15.72 -2.55
C GLY A 246 20.86 -15.10 -3.55
N ARG A 247 19.89 -15.84 -4.07
CA ARG A 247 18.75 -15.28 -4.84
C ARG A 247 17.81 -14.57 -3.89
N ILE A 248 17.11 -13.55 -4.41
CA ILE A 248 15.97 -12.92 -3.76
C ILE A 248 14.72 -13.40 -4.50
N PRO A 249 13.94 -14.33 -3.94
CA PRO A 249 12.86 -14.99 -4.66
C PRO A 249 11.50 -14.27 -4.54
N PHE A 250 11.51 -12.98 -4.34
CA PHE A 250 10.31 -12.12 -4.28
C PHE A 250 10.65 -10.67 -4.64
N ASP A 251 9.66 -9.91 -5.08
CA ASP A 251 9.78 -8.48 -5.40
C ASP A 251 9.43 -7.58 -4.19
N VAL A 252 8.69 -8.10 -3.21
CA VAL A 252 8.16 -7.36 -2.06
C VAL A 252 8.30 -8.18 -0.78
N LEU A 253 8.89 -7.60 0.26
CA LEU A 253 8.82 -8.14 1.63
C LEU A 253 7.42 -7.89 2.19
N ASN A 254 6.91 -8.87 2.95
CA ASN A 254 5.58 -8.76 3.51
C ASN A 254 5.54 -9.26 4.96
N VAL A 255 4.78 -8.55 5.80
CA VAL A 255 4.67 -8.82 7.24
C VAL A 255 3.27 -8.53 7.74
N HIS A 256 2.91 -9.14 8.88
CA HIS A 256 1.70 -8.88 9.66
C HIS A 256 2.05 -8.34 11.04
N PHE A 257 1.21 -7.51 11.61
CA PHE A 257 1.41 -7.04 12.97
C PHE A 257 0.14 -6.53 13.64
N TYR A 258 -0.15 -7.09 14.77
CA TYR A 258 -1.21 -6.61 15.66
C TYR A 258 -0.58 -6.03 16.93
N CYS A 259 -0.99 -4.80 17.29
CA CYS A 259 -0.48 -4.12 18.49
C CYS A 259 -1.11 -4.73 19.75
N THR A 260 -0.57 -5.85 20.20
CA THR A 260 -1.10 -6.63 21.33
C THR A 260 0.01 -7.33 22.13
N ASP A 261 -0.26 -7.58 23.41
CA ASP A 261 0.51 -8.50 24.27
C ASP A 261 -0.15 -9.89 24.37
N MET A 262 -1.08 -10.22 23.48
CA MET A 262 -1.91 -11.43 23.49
C MET A 262 -2.96 -11.48 24.62
N THR A 263 -3.13 -10.36 25.34
CA THR A 263 -4.16 -10.19 26.38
C THR A 263 -4.93 -8.89 26.14
N ASN A 264 -4.22 -7.83 25.80
CA ASN A 264 -4.78 -6.50 25.57
C ASN A 264 -4.30 -5.93 24.24
N ALA A 265 -5.14 -5.10 23.63
CA ALA A 265 -4.76 -4.29 22.48
C ALA A 265 -4.14 -2.97 22.91
N TYR A 266 -3.26 -2.44 22.07
CA TYR A 266 -2.53 -1.20 22.29
C TYR A 266 -2.64 -0.26 21.08
N SER A 267 -2.33 1.01 21.29
CA SER A 267 -2.29 1.99 20.21
C SER A 267 -1.11 1.75 19.25
N PRO A 268 -1.21 2.24 18.01
CA PRO A 268 -0.15 2.12 17.00
C PRO A 268 1.22 2.63 17.44
N GLU A 269 1.24 3.66 18.30
CA GLU A 269 2.44 4.32 18.80
C GLU A 269 2.92 3.79 20.16
N ASN A 270 2.30 2.74 20.68
CA ASN A 270 2.66 2.21 22.00
C ASN A 270 4.16 1.89 22.08
N GLU A 271 4.81 2.27 23.19
CA GLU A 271 6.26 2.17 23.34
C GLU A 271 6.78 0.73 23.50
N THR A 272 5.90 -0.22 23.75
CA THR A 272 6.24 -1.64 23.94
C THR A 272 5.66 -2.51 22.84
N TYR A 273 4.41 -2.27 22.44
CA TYR A 273 3.64 -3.12 21.53
C TYR A 273 3.23 -2.44 20.25
N GLY A 274 3.66 -1.19 20.00
CA GLY A 274 3.37 -0.44 18.77
C GLY A 274 4.32 -0.78 17.62
N TYR A 275 4.01 -0.23 16.44
CA TYR A 275 4.74 -0.55 15.21
C TYR A 275 6.21 -0.15 15.24
N GLU A 276 6.54 1.06 15.73
CA GLU A 276 7.92 1.55 15.70
C GLU A 276 8.88 0.68 16.52
N VAL A 277 8.48 0.27 17.71
CA VAL A 277 9.29 -0.64 18.52
C VAL A 277 9.29 -2.05 17.93
N GLY A 278 8.15 -2.51 17.43
CA GLY A 278 7.99 -3.83 16.83
C GLY A 278 8.91 -4.06 15.64
N TYR A 279 9.00 -3.07 14.74
CA TYR A 279 9.75 -3.21 13.48
C TYR A 279 11.10 -2.51 13.46
N ARG A 280 11.55 -1.87 14.52
CA ARG A 280 12.84 -1.17 14.56
C ARG A 280 14.01 -2.04 14.09
N ASN A 281 14.09 -3.27 14.59
CA ASN A 281 15.16 -4.19 14.22
C ASN A 281 14.97 -4.78 12.82
N PHE A 282 13.72 -5.00 12.41
CA PHE A 282 13.38 -5.48 11.07
C PHE A 282 13.82 -4.47 10.00
N PHE A 283 13.53 -3.18 10.17
CA PHE A 283 13.98 -2.14 9.24
C PHE A 283 15.51 -1.98 9.21
N LYS A 284 16.19 -2.09 10.36
CA LYS A 284 17.67 -2.12 10.39
C LYS A 284 18.23 -3.28 9.58
N TRP A 285 17.63 -4.46 9.73
CA TRP A 285 18.01 -5.65 8.98
C TRP A 285 17.71 -5.45 7.48
N LYS A 286 16.50 -5.04 7.12
CA LYS A 286 16.07 -4.81 5.73
C LYS A 286 17.03 -3.86 5.01
N ASN A 287 17.33 -2.71 5.61
CA ASN A 287 18.18 -1.70 4.99
C ASN A 287 19.62 -2.16 4.79
N ARG A 288 20.09 -3.14 5.58
CA ARG A 288 21.42 -3.75 5.44
C ARG A 288 21.43 -4.91 4.44
N VAL A 289 20.42 -5.78 4.44
CA VAL A 289 20.43 -7.06 3.72
C VAL A 289 19.77 -6.96 2.35
N VAL A 290 18.66 -6.24 2.26
CA VAL A 290 17.89 -6.03 1.03
C VAL A 290 17.53 -4.54 0.88
N PRO A 291 18.55 -3.64 0.75
CA PRO A 291 18.30 -2.21 0.58
C PRO A 291 17.45 -1.97 -0.66
N GLY A 292 16.51 -1.02 -0.56
CA GLY A 292 15.63 -0.68 -1.68
C GLY A 292 14.46 -1.64 -1.93
N MET A 293 14.41 -2.79 -1.27
CA MET A 293 13.25 -3.67 -1.41
C MET A 293 12.01 -3.03 -0.79
N PRO A 294 10.88 -3.00 -1.52
CA PRO A 294 9.58 -2.63 -0.96
C PRO A 294 9.22 -3.50 0.24
N ILE A 295 8.57 -2.90 1.24
CA ILE A 295 8.01 -3.64 2.36
C ILE A 295 6.54 -3.25 2.54
N TRP A 296 5.67 -4.25 2.61
CA TRP A 296 4.25 -4.09 2.85
C TRP A 296 3.87 -4.68 4.21
N ILE A 297 2.81 -4.17 4.79
CA ILE A 297 2.12 -4.81 5.90
C ILE A 297 0.73 -5.18 5.43
N THR A 298 0.46 -6.48 5.29
CA THR A 298 -0.79 -6.96 4.70
C THR A 298 -1.84 -7.36 5.71
N GLU A 299 -1.51 -7.32 7.01
CA GLU A 299 -2.50 -7.43 8.07
C GLU A 299 -2.16 -6.57 9.28
N PHE A 300 -3.16 -5.81 9.74
CA PHE A 300 -3.24 -5.15 11.04
C PHE A 300 -4.71 -4.82 11.35
N GLY A 301 -5.08 -4.66 12.61
CA GLY A 301 -6.48 -4.31 12.93
C GLY A 301 -6.80 -4.45 14.41
N TRP A 302 -8.05 -4.10 14.73
CA TRP A 302 -8.65 -4.20 16.06
C TRP A 302 -10.10 -4.62 15.98
N ASP A 303 -10.52 -5.50 16.90
CA ASP A 303 -11.92 -5.89 17.10
C ASP A 303 -12.68 -4.86 17.91
N THR A 304 -14.01 -4.77 17.72
CA THR A 304 -14.84 -3.77 18.44
C THR A 304 -15.86 -4.38 19.37
N TYR A 305 -16.03 -5.70 19.39
CA TYR A 305 -17.06 -6.32 20.22
C TYR A 305 -16.54 -6.70 21.61
N LEU A 306 -17.32 -6.31 22.63
CA LEU A 306 -17.15 -6.68 24.04
C LEU A 306 -18.46 -7.28 24.53
N ASN A 307 -18.43 -8.49 25.07
CA ASN A 307 -19.61 -9.08 25.65
C ASN A 307 -19.86 -8.63 27.12
N THR A 308 -21.07 -8.91 27.62
CA THR A 308 -21.48 -8.52 28.99
C THR A 308 -20.67 -9.18 30.10
N SER A 309 -19.94 -10.26 29.80
CA SER A 309 -19.06 -10.95 30.76
C SER A 309 -17.64 -10.38 30.77
N SER A 310 -17.41 -9.21 30.19
CA SER A 310 -16.09 -8.57 30.01
C SER A 310 -15.06 -9.43 29.28
N ARG A 311 -15.53 -10.43 28.49
CA ARG A 311 -14.68 -11.20 27.59
C ARG A 311 -14.56 -10.47 26.27
N HIS A 312 -13.37 -10.49 25.72
CA HIS A 312 -13.07 -9.84 24.44
C HIS A 312 -11.90 -10.55 23.75
N SER A 313 -11.74 -10.29 22.46
CA SER A 313 -10.54 -10.62 21.72
C SER A 313 -9.34 -9.85 22.31
N TYR A 314 -8.14 -10.39 22.21
CA TYR A 314 -6.91 -9.68 22.61
C TYR A 314 -6.54 -8.53 21.67
N THR A 315 -7.27 -8.36 20.58
CA THR A 315 -7.20 -7.19 19.69
C THR A 315 -8.36 -6.21 19.90
N TYR A 316 -9.12 -6.34 20.98
CA TYR A 316 -10.27 -5.51 21.28
C TYR A 316 -9.90 -4.04 21.53
N ALA A 317 -10.60 -3.14 20.85
CA ALA A 317 -10.62 -1.70 21.12
C ALA A 317 -12.05 -1.16 20.94
N PRO A 318 -12.55 -0.26 21.82
CA PRO A 318 -13.83 0.41 21.61
C PRO A 318 -13.92 1.09 20.24
N ALA A 319 -15.12 1.29 19.71
CA ALA A 319 -15.33 1.78 18.33
C ALA A 319 -14.57 3.09 18.03
N LEU A 320 -14.58 4.06 18.94
CA LEU A 320 -13.82 5.30 18.77
C LEU A 320 -12.31 5.04 18.72
N GLN A 321 -11.82 4.16 19.59
CA GLN A 321 -10.40 3.80 19.57
C GLN A 321 -10.00 3.06 18.31
N GLN A 322 -10.80 2.08 17.86
CA GLN A 322 -10.57 1.41 16.57
C GLN A 322 -10.46 2.46 15.45
N ALA A 323 -11.41 3.40 15.37
CA ALA A 323 -11.41 4.45 14.37
C ALA A 323 -10.12 5.31 14.42
N ASN A 324 -9.74 5.77 15.62
CA ASN A 324 -8.52 6.54 15.82
C ASN A 324 -7.25 5.72 15.50
N TYR A 325 -7.19 4.47 15.98
CA TYR A 325 -6.04 3.60 15.78
C TYR A 325 -5.83 3.25 14.31
N LEU A 326 -6.90 3.06 13.53
CA LEU A 326 -6.78 2.79 12.10
C LEU A 326 -6.23 4.00 11.34
N LEU A 327 -6.74 5.22 11.58
CA LEU A 327 -6.19 6.43 11.00
C LEU A 327 -4.70 6.58 11.31
N ARG A 328 -4.36 6.48 12.60
CA ARG A 328 -2.99 6.65 13.09
C ARG A 328 -2.08 5.55 12.58
N SER A 329 -2.58 4.31 12.42
CA SER A 329 -1.81 3.21 11.85
C SER A 329 -1.33 3.49 10.44
N TYR A 330 -2.24 3.88 9.54
CA TYR A 330 -1.85 4.20 8.17
C TYR A 330 -0.79 5.30 8.12
N MET A 331 -0.89 6.32 8.97
CA MET A 331 0.07 7.42 9.00
C MET A 331 1.42 7.02 9.62
N VAL A 332 1.41 6.27 10.73
CA VAL A 332 2.64 5.80 11.39
C VAL A 332 3.40 4.82 10.50
N LEU A 333 2.71 3.86 9.91
CA LEU A 333 3.31 2.87 9.01
C LEU A 333 3.90 3.52 7.75
N LEU A 334 3.19 4.51 7.17
CA LEU A 334 3.69 5.29 6.03
C LEU A 334 4.97 6.06 6.41
N LYS A 335 4.97 6.73 7.56
CA LYS A 335 6.15 7.42 8.10
C LYS A 335 7.34 6.48 8.32
N MET A 336 7.08 5.24 8.72
CA MET A 336 8.12 4.22 8.90
C MET A 336 8.73 3.75 7.58
N GLY A 337 8.04 3.95 6.45
CA GLY A 337 8.50 3.56 5.13
C GLY A 337 7.90 2.26 4.60
N PHE A 338 6.77 1.81 5.14
CA PHE A 338 5.95 0.82 4.46
C PHE A 338 5.36 1.44 3.18
N GLU A 339 5.36 0.69 2.09
CA GLU A 339 4.87 1.19 0.80
C GLU A 339 3.38 0.88 0.59
N LYS A 340 2.83 -0.09 1.31
CA LYS A 340 1.39 -0.38 1.40
C LYS A 340 1.04 -0.95 2.77
N ALA A 341 -0.19 -0.68 3.19
CA ALA A 341 -0.73 -1.20 4.45
C ALA A 341 -2.19 -1.65 4.25
N PHE A 342 -2.51 -2.86 4.74
CA PHE A 342 -3.82 -3.47 4.54
C PHE A 342 -4.47 -3.77 5.90
N LEU A 343 -5.60 -3.14 6.14
CA LEU A 343 -6.44 -3.42 7.30
C LEU A 343 -7.04 -4.84 7.21
N PHE A 344 -7.04 -5.57 8.29
CA PHE A 344 -7.81 -6.80 8.46
C PHE A 344 -9.05 -6.48 9.34
N MET A 345 -10.33 -6.33 8.81
CA MET A 345 -10.68 -6.58 7.41
C MET A 345 -11.86 -5.68 6.95
N ASP A 346 -12.46 -6.00 5.82
CA ASP A 346 -13.53 -5.21 5.19
C ASP A 346 -14.85 -5.24 5.97
N THR A 347 -15.34 -6.44 6.31
CA THR A 347 -16.59 -6.66 7.03
C THR A 347 -16.36 -7.48 8.28
N ASP A 348 -17.18 -7.26 9.31
CA ASP A 348 -17.24 -8.21 10.41
C ASP A 348 -17.72 -9.57 9.89
N THR A 349 -17.13 -10.65 10.35
CA THR A 349 -17.66 -11.99 10.12
C THR A 349 -18.86 -12.27 11.04
N ASP A 350 -18.82 -11.71 12.24
CA ASP A 350 -19.90 -11.69 13.23
C ASP A 350 -19.68 -10.51 14.19
N SER A 351 -20.47 -9.45 14.04
CA SER A 351 -20.36 -8.22 14.83
C SER A 351 -20.62 -8.40 16.33
N LYS A 352 -21.09 -9.57 16.74
CA LYS A 352 -21.43 -9.90 18.14
C LYS A 352 -20.63 -11.08 18.69
N ASN A 353 -19.48 -11.35 18.09
CA ASN A 353 -18.61 -12.45 18.49
C ASN A 353 -17.31 -11.95 19.10
N ILE A 354 -16.86 -12.62 20.17
CA ILE A 354 -15.60 -12.32 20.89
C ILE A 354 -14.37 -13.00 20.27
N LEU A 355 -14.59 -13.82 19.25
CA LEU A 355 -13.46 -14.44 18.57
C LEU A 355 -12.60 -13.36 17.90
N GLN A 356 -11.31 -13.59 17.90
CA GLN A 356 -10.34 -12.71 17.25
C GLN A 356 -10.70 -12.51 15.79
N TYR A 357 -10.67 -11.27 15.35
CA TYR A 357 -10.98 -10.79 14.00
C TYR A 357 -12.47 -10.85 13.60
N ALA A 358 -13.36 -11.37 14.45
CA ALA A 358 -14.77 -11.48 14.10
C ALA A 358 -15.48 -10.12 13.96
N SER A 359 -14.99 -9.09 14.64
CA SER A 359 -15.57 -7.74 14.67
C SER A 359 -14.56 -6.63 14.29
N SER A 360 -13.59 -6.96 13.44
CA SER A 360 -12.52 -6.04 13.04
C SER A 360 -12.84 -5.19 11.79
N GLY A 361 -13.99 -5.44 11.14
CA GLY A 361 -14.39 -4.81 9.88
C GLY A 361 -14.58 -3.29 9.94
N LEU A 362 -14.52 -2.65 8.77
CA LEU A 362 -15.02 -1.28 8.56
C LEU A 362 -16.54 -1.27 8.45
N LEU A 363 -17.10 -2.36 7.96
CA LEU A 363 -18.54 -2.60 7.86
C LEU A 363 -18.92 -3.70 8.84
N ALA A 364 -20.11 -3.61 9.39
CA ALA A 364 -20.70 -4.68 10.18
C ALA A 364 -20.98 -5.93 9.31
N ASP A 365 -21.39 -7.01 9.94
CA ASP A 365 -21.68 -8.27 9.29
C ASP A 365 -22.89 -8.21 8.32
N LYS A 366 -23.07 -9.27 7.56
CA LYS A 366 -24.19 -9.43 6.62
C LYS A 366 -25.56 -9.36 7.31
N ALA A 367 -25.68 -9.87 8.54
CA ALA A 367 -26.92 -9.81 9.31
C ALA A 367 -27.30 -8.37 9.66
N SER A 368 -26.32 -7.50 9.80
CA SER A 368 -26.46 -6.05 10.01
C SER A 368 -26.49 -5.26 8.70
N LEU A 369 -26.70 -5.91 7.55
CA LEU A 369 -26.74 -5.32 6.21
C LEU A 369 -25.51 -4.49 5.87
N TYR A 370 -24.33 -4.90 6.34
CA TYR A 370 -23.05 -4.21 6.13
C TYR A 370 -23.08 -2.75 6.57
N ALA A 371 -23.73 -2.46 7.70
CA ALA A 371 -23.80 -1.12 8.26
C ALA A 371 -22.39 -0.55 8.47
N LYS A 372 -22.21 0.71 8.07
CA LYS A 372 -20.93 1.42 8.19
C LYS A 372 -20.60 1.65 9.67
N LYS A 373 -19.42 1.24 10.11
CA LYS A 373 -18.90 1.50 11.45
C LYS A 373 -18.26 2.89 11.53
N MET A 374 -18.00 3.41 12.71
CA MET A 374 -17.35 4.71 12.91
C MET A 374 -16.03 4.81 12.13
N SER A 375 -15.23 3.73 12.15
CA SER A 375 -13.94 3.65 11.44
C SER A 375 -14.08 3.84 9.93
N TYR A 376 -15.19 3.44 9.32
CA TYR A 376 -15.45 3.69 7.91
C TYR A 376 -15.49 5.20 7.61
N TYR A 377 -16.25 5.96 8.39
CA TYR A 377 -16.40 7.41 8.19
C TYR A 377 -15.07 8.13 8.42
N TYR A 378 -14.32 7.71 9.42
CA TYR A 378 -13.00 8.27 9.73
C TYR A 378 -12.01 8.06 8.58
N LEU A 379 -11.95 6.85 8.02
CA LEU A 379 -11.08 6.57 6.88
C LEU A 379 -11.55 7.27 5.61
N ALA A 380 -12.86 7.39 5.38
CA ALA A 380 -13.40 8.15 4.26
C ALA A 380 -13.02 9.64 4.35
N THR A 381 -13.14 10.25 5.54
CA THR A 381 -12.67 11.63 5.79
C THR A 381 -11.17 11.77 5.48
N MET A 382 -10.34 10.85 5.98
CA MET A 382 -8.90 10.87 5.68
C MET A 382 -8.62 10.77 4.17
N GLN A 383 -9.32 9.92 3.44
CA GLN A 383 -9.19 9.81 1.99
C GLN A 383 -9.64 11.08 1.27
N ASN A 384 -10.73 11.71 1.71
CA ASN A 384 -11.22 12.96 1.12
C ASN A 384 -10.19 14.09 1.26
N VAL A 385 -9.52 14.18 2.42
CA VAL A 385 -8.57 15.26 2.71
C VAL A 385 -7.15 14.94 2.23
N LEU A 386 -6.65 13.74 2.53
CA LEU A 386 -5.25 13.36 2.27
C LEU A 386 -5.06 12.48 1.04
N GLY A 387 -6.11 11.88 0.47
CA GLY A 387 -5.98 10.84 -0.55
C GLY A 387 -5.17 11.24 -1.79
N LYS A 388 -5.11 12.53 -2.13
CA LYS A 388 -4.34 13.07 -3.26
C LYS A 388 -2.99 13.68 -2.85
N THR A 389 -2.56 13.49 -1.61
CA THR A 389 -1.32 14.06 -1.08
C THR A 389 -0.22 13.03 -0.98
N GLU A 390 1.02 13.50 -0.95
CA GLU A 390 2.22 12.74 -0.66
C GLU A 390 2.71 13.05 0.74
N TYR A 391 3.21 12.05 1.47
CA TYR A 391 3.88 12.28 2.74
C TYR A 391 5.20 13.02 2.53
N SER A 392 5.36 14.12 3.28
CA SER A 392 6.62 14.87 3.31
C SER A 392 7.53 14.34 4.42
N LYS A 393 8.76 13.95 4.08
CA LYS A 393 9.74 13.48 5.07
C LYS A 393 10.42 14.62 5.85
N THR A 394 10.01 15.87 5.67
CA THR A 394 10.67 17.05 6.25
C THR A 394 10.05 17.52 7.56
N THR A 395 9.06 16.82 8.10
CA THR A 395 8.27 17.27 9.23
C THR A 395 8.78 16.80 10.58
N SER A 396 8.52 17.57 11.61
CA SER A 396 8.50 17.13 13.01
C SER A 396 7.45 16.03 13.20
N TYR A 397 7.83 14.93 13.83
CA TYR A 397 6.95 13.77 13.97
C TYR A 397 6.38 13.61 15.37
N LYS A 398 7.20 13.79 16.41
CA LYS A 398 6.82 13.57 17.80
C LYS A 398 7.43 14.63 18.70
N GLU A 399 6.59 15.31 19.43
CA GLU A 399 6.97 16.34 20.40
C GLU A 399 6.39 15.97 21.77
N LEU A 400 6.97 16.48 22.85
CA LEU A 400 6.43 16.36 24.20
C LEU A 400 5.81 17.70 24.62
N SER A 401 4.61 17.65 25.18
CA SER A 401 3.94 18.78 25.80
C SER A 401 3.42 18.35 27.17
N GLY A 402 4.22 18.57 28.20
CA GLY A 402 4.00 18.02 29.52
C GLY A 402 4.06 16.49 29.48
N ASP A 403 3.00 15.82 29.96
CA ASP A 403 2.88 14.35 29.94
C ASP A 403 2.31 13.79 28.64
N ASN A 404 2.01 14.65 27.66
CA ASN A 404 1.38 14.24 26.40
C ASN A 404 2.38 14.23 25.27
N GLU A 405 2.18 13.31 24.33
CA GLU A 405 2.86 13.28 23.05
C GLU A 405 1.99 13.95 21.99
N ILE A 406 2.61 14.78 21.17
CA ILE A 406 2.00 15.41 20.00
C ILE A 406 2.66 14.85 18.75
N TYR A 407 1.85 14.43 17.82
CA TYR A 407 2.28 13.93 16.52
C TYR A 407 1.85 14.94 15.44
N CYS A 408 2.78 15.24 14.54
CA CYS A 408 2.57 16.13 13.40
C CYS A 408 3.24 15.54 12.17
N LEU A 409 2.45 15.20 11.16
CA LEU A 409 2.91 14.71 9.87
C LEU A 409 2.51 15.70 8.79
N GLU A 410 3.45 16.09 7.96
CA GLU A 410 3.18 16.97 6.81
C GLU A 410 2.93 16.14 5.56
N PHE A 411 1.90 16.50 4.85
CA PHE A 411 1.56 15.99 3.52
C PHE A 411 1.53 17.18 2.54
N ILE A 412 1.88 16.89 1.29
CA ILE A 412 1.90 17.90 0.24
C ILE A 412 1.04 17.41 -0.92
N GLN A 413 0.13 18.23 -1.38
CA GLN A 413 -0.60 17.99 -2.61
C GLN A 413 0.31 18.32 -3.80
N PRO A 414 0.72 17.32 -4.64
CA PRO A 414 1.79 17.52 -5.63
C PRO A 414 1.50 18.57 -6.69
N LEU A 415 0.22 18.79 -7.00
CA LEU A 415 -0.17 19.71 -8.07
C LEU A 415 -0.29 21.17 -7.59
N THR A 416 -0.78 21.37 -6.38
CA THR A 416 -1.06 22.73 -5.84
C THR A 416 0.00 23.17 -4.84
N LEU A 417 0.85 22.26 -4.38
CA LEU A 417 1.80 22.43 -3.27
C LEU A 417 1.13 22.80 -1.94
N GLN A 418 -0.19 22.70 -1.88
CA GLN A 418 -0.94 22.90 -0.64
C GLN A 418 -0.45 21.89 0.40
N LYS A 419 -0.20 22.36 1.60
CA LYS A 419 0.21 21.52 2.71
C LYS A 419 -0.99 21.09 3.55
N VAL A 420 -0.97 19.86 3.97
CA VAL A 420 -1.90 19.31 4.95
C VAL A 420 -1.11 18.70 6.08
N TYR A 421 -1.42 19.13 7.31
CA TYR A 421 -0.81 18.58 8.50
C TYR A 421 -1.81 17.66 9.19
N ALA A 422 -1.42 16.40 9.41
CA ALA A 422 -2.18 15.48 10.24
C ALA A 422 -1.62 15.51 11.66
N LEU A 423 -2.45 15.92 12.62
CA LEU A 423 -2.04 16.15 14.01
C LEU A 423 -2.95 15.41 14.98
N TRP A 424 -2.35 14.83 16.00
CA TRP A 424 -3.06 14.27 17.14
C TRP A 424 -2.20 14.31 18.40
N THR A 425 -2.83 14.11 19.57
CA THR A 425 -2.13 13.96 20.84
C THR A 425 -2.52 12.64 21.50
N ARG A 426 -1.66 12.12 22.35
CA ARG A 426 -1.97 10.96 23.19
C ARG A 426 -1.25 11.06 24.54
N LYS A 427 -1.77 10.32 25.51
CA LYS A 427 -1.09 10.07 26.76
C LYS A 427 -0.31 8.74 26.67
N PRO A 428 1.04 8.74 26.76
CA PRO A 428 1.85 7.54 26.51
C PRO A 428 1.47 6.32 27.35
N ALA A 429 1.15 6.56 28.63
CA ALA A 429 0.80 5.50 29.59
C ALA A 429 -0.62 4.95 29.43
N SER A 430 -1.45 5.53 28.53
CA SER A 430 -2.83 5.09 28.35
C SER A 430 -2.93 4.07 27.21
N ASN A 431 -3.56 2.93 27.49
CA ASN A 431 -3.93 1.93 26.49
C ASN A 431 -5.31 2.22 25.89
N THR A 432 -6.01 3.20 26.43
CA THR A 432 -7.37 3.58 26.03
C THR A 432 -7.40 5.06 25.68
N ASP A 433 -8.35 5.45 24.84
CA ASP A 433 -8.63 6.87 24.58
C ASP A 433 -8.97 7.53 25.93
N SER A 434 -8.09 8.41 26.37
CA SER A 434 -8.18 9.05 27.69
C SER A 434 -9.02 10.33 27.65
N GLY A 435 -9.54 10.72 26.46
CA GLY A 435 -10.18 12.01 26.24
C GLY A 435 -9.23 13.20 26.40
N VAL A 436 -7.91 12.95 26.25
CA VAL A 436 -6.89 14.00 26.39
C VAL A 436 -7.09 15.09 25.35
N LYS A 437 -6.92 16.34 25.78
CA LYS A 437 -6.87 17.52 24.89
C LYS A 437 -5.63 18.33 25.21
N THR A 438 -4.95 18.79 24.17
CA THR A 438 -3.70 19.55 24.30
C THR A 438 -3.73 20.75 23.37
N SER A 439 -3.47 21.95 23.92
CA SER A 439 -3.26 23.13 23.09
C SER A 439 -1.93 23.01 22.34
N TYR A 440 -1.95 23.33 21.06
CA TYR A 440 -0.78 23.28 20.21
C TYR A 440 -0.75 24.47 19.23
N THR A 441 0.43 24.96 18.94
CA THR A 441 0.64 26.02 17.96
C THR A 441 1.41 25.46 16.77
N LEU A 442 0.75 25.34 15.63
CA LEU A 442 1.38 24.91 14.39
C LEU A 442 2.00 26.11 13.69
N ASN A 443 3.30 26.04 13.40
CA ASN A 443 4.05 27.03 12.62
C ASN A 443 4.46 26.40 11.29
N PRO A 444 3.76 26.67 10.18
CA PRO A 444 4.05 26.04 8.89
C PRO A 444 5.35 26.52 8.23
N GLY A 445 5.96 27.60 8.75
CA GLY A 445 7.24 28.13 8.25
C GLY A 445 7.13 29.04 7.02
N PHE A 446 5.90 29.44 6.67
CA PHE A 446 5.60 30.37 5.57
C PHE A 446 4.43 31.28 5.95
N GLN A 447 4.16 32.30 5.13
CA GLN A 447 3.03 33.18 5.35
C GLN A 447 1.71 32.46 5.07
N VAL A 448 0.89 32.30 6.11
CA VAL A 448 -0.39 31.60 6.04
C VAL A 448 -1.42 32.43 5.26
N GLY A 449 -1.97 31.82 4.23
CA GLY A 449 -3.14 32.32 3.50
C GLY A 449 -4.43 31.71 4.07
N GLU A 450 -5.13 30.91 3.30
CA GLU A 450 -6.30 30.20 3.80
C GLU A 450 -5.91 29.02 4.68
N VAL A 451 -6.63 28.84 5.80
CA VAL A 451 -6.50 27.70 6.69
C VAL A 451 -7.86 27.19 7.15
N TYR A 452 -8.01 25.88 7.15
CA TYR A 452 -9.10 25.18 7.82
C TYR A 452 -8.62 23.82 8.32
N SER A 453 -9.32 23.30 9.30
CA SER A 453 -9.04 21.98 9.90
C SER A 453 -10.26 21.09 9.74
N VAL A 454 -10.04 19.84 9.37
CA VAL A 454 -11.08 18.81 9.28
C VAL A 454 -10.83 17.78 10.37
N VAL A 455 -11.86 17.50 11.18
CA VAL A 455 -11.85 16.48 12.21
C VAL A 455 -12.82 15.37 11.81
N PRO A 456 -12.40 14.10 11.71
CA PRO A 456 -13.31 13.01 11.42
C PRO A 456 -14.46 12.91 12.43
N ALA A 457 -15.66 12.66 11.94
CA ALA A 457 -16.87 12.55 12.73
C ALA A 457 -17.65 11.28 12.39
N ASP A 458 -18.40 10.73 13.36
CA ASP A 458 -19.24 9.56 13.14
C ASP A 458 -20.39 9.89 12.19
N LYS A 459 -20.69 8.99 11.25
CA LYS A 459 -21.74 9.12 10.23
C LYS A 459 -21.54 10.28 9.24
N ASP A 460 -20.35 10.88 9.20
CA ASP A 460 -19.97 11.92 8.26
C ASP A 460 -18.65 11.57 7.56
N MET A 461 -18.67 11.48 6.23
CA MET A 461 -17.47 11.19 5.43
C MET A 461 -16.62 12.43 5.17
N ASP A 462 -17.18 13.62 5.33
CA ASP A 462 -16.47 14.89 5.10
C ASP A 462 -15.84 15.41 6.40
N GLY A 463 -16.39 15.00 7.56
CA GLY A 463 -15.96 15.40 8.88
C GLY A 463 -16.30 16.85 9.24
N ASP A 464 -16.05 17.22 10.48
CA ASP A 464 -16.32 18.56 10.99
C ASP A 464 -15.23 19.55 10.54
N THR A 465 -15.60 20.60 9.85
CA THR A 465 -14.70 21.68 9.44
C THR A 465 -14.62 22.77 10.49
N ILE A 466 -13.41 23.08 10.95
CA ILE A 466 -13.11 24.12 11.94
C ILE A 466 -12.18 25.15 11.28
N ARG A 467 -12.40 26.44 11.55
CA ARG A 467 -11.47 27.51 11.17
C ARG A 467 -10.65 27.91 12.40
N PRO A 468 -9.39 27.49 12.50
CA PRO A 468 -8.53 27.85 13.61
C PRO A 468 -8.14 29.32 13.56
N MET A 469 -7.83 29.91 14.73
CA MET A 469 -7.30 31.27 14.82
C MET A 469 -5.85 31.26 14.32
N VAL A 470 -5.53 32.28 13.51
CA VAL A 470 -4.17 32.51 13.00
C VAL A 470 -3.68 33.86 13.51
N THR A 471 -2.51 33.88 14.12
CA THR A 471 -1.84 35.13 14.59
C THR A 471 -0.37 35.01 14.21
N ASP A 472 0.13 36.01 13.46
CA ASP A 472 1.53 36.04 13.02
C ASP A 472 2.02 34.73 12.34
N ASN A 473 1.17 34.15 11.48
CA ASN A 473 1.38 32.86 10.81
C ASN A 473 1.39 31.61 11.73
N ALA A 474 1.11 31.79 13.01
CA ALA A 474 0.94 30.72 13.96
C ALA A 474 -0.53 30.28 14.03
N ILE A 475 -0.80 29.00 13.88
CA ILE A 475 -2.14 28.42 13.86
C ILE A 475 -2.43 27.79 15.22
N ALA A 476 -3.39 28.34 15.96
CA ALA A 476 -3.77 27.83 17.28
C ALA A 476 -4.73 26.63 17.15
N LEU A 477 -4.38 25.50 17.74
CA LEU A 477 -5.11 24.24 17.67
C LEU A 477 -5.39 23.68 19.05
N THR A 478 -6.48 22.91 19.17
CA THR A 478 -6.72 22.00 20.27
C THR A 478 -6.73 20.58 19.73
N LEU A 479 -5.72 19.81 20.07
CA LEU A 479 -5.54 18.44 19.60
C LEU A 479 -6.22 17.46 20.54
N SER A 480 -6.69 16.34 20.00
CA SER A 480 -7.21 15.17 20.70
C SER A 480 -6.56 13.89 20.18
N GLU A 481 -6.98 12.75 20.67
CA GLU A 481 -6.53 11.43 20.15
C GLU A 481 -7.12 11.10 18.77
N THR A 482 -8.21 11.77 18.38
CA THR A 482 -8.68 11.76 17.01
C THR A 482 -7.80 12.66 16.15
N PRO A 483 -7.15 12.14 15.12
CA PRO A 483 -6.36 12.96 14.20
C PRO A 483 -7.20 14.06 13.55
N GLN A 484 -6.67 15.28 13.49
CA GLN A 484 -7.24 16.37 12.71
C GLN A 484 -6.32 16.72 11.55
N PHE A 485 -6.92 17.13 10.44
CA PHE A 485 -6.22 17.45 9.20
C PHE A 485 -6.27 18.96 8.95
N VAL A 486 -5.16 19.64 9.16
CA VAL A 486 -5.06 21.11 8.98
C VAL A 486 -4.57 21.41 7.59
N VAL A 487 -5.45 21.93 6.76
CA VAL A 487 -5.17 22.32 5.37
C VAL A 487 -4.72 23.78 5.37
N VAL A 488 -3.53 24.04 4.81
CA VAL A 488 -2.91 25.36 4.81
C VAL A 488 -2.46 25.71 3.40
N SER A 489 -2.89 26.87 2.93
CA SER A 489 -2.37 27.48 1.71
C SER A 489 -1.38 28.59 2.06
N GLU A 490 -0.33 28.74 1.26
CA GLU A 490 0.56 29.88 1.35
C GLU A 490 -0.14 31.16 0.86
N SER A 491 0.09 32.26 1.53
CA SER A 491 -0.49 33.57 1.11
C SER A 491 0.16 34.04 -0.19
N SER A 492 -0.65 34.40 -1.15
CA SER A 492 -0.18 34.93 -2.44
C SER A 492 0.26 36.41 -2.40
N THR A 493 0.25 37.05 -1.22
CA THR A 493 0.64 38.44 -1.06
C THR A 493 2.12 38.62 -0.75
N GLY A 494 2.94 38.41 -1.77
CA GLY A 494 4.37 38.67 -1.75
C GLY A 494 5.03 37.92 -2.90
N SER A 495 5.97 38.53 -3.58
CA SER A 495 6.83 37.81 -4.52
C SER A 495 7.49 36.68 -3.78
N VAL A 496 6.99 35.46 -3.98
CA VAL A 496 7.59 34.24 -3.40
C VAL A 496 8.94 34.08 -4.03
N VAL A 497 9.99 34.43 -3.31
CA VAL A 497 11.34 34.01 -3.65
C VAL A 497 11.40 32.52 -3.26
N HIS A 498 10.98 31.63 -4.16
CA HIS A 498 11.31 30.22 -4.02
C HIS A 498 12.83 30.09 -3.98
N PRO A 499 13.43 29.34 -3.02
CA PRO A 499 14.84 29.00 -3.14
C PRO A 499 15.02 28.36 -4.52
N ALA A 500 16.11 28.67 -5.20
CA ALA A 500 16.41 28.26 -6.56
C ALA A 500 16.13 26.75 -6.73
N GLY A 501 14.90 26.46 -7.16
CA GLY A 501 14.44 25.11 -7.47
C GLY A 501 14.84 24.76 -8.90
N ASN A 502 14.93 23.49 -9.20
CA ASN A 502 15.13 23.03 -10.56
C ASN A 502 13.85 23.26 -11.39
N LEU A 503 14.02 23.42 -12.70
CA LEU A 503 12.91 23.34 -13.66
C LEU A 503 12.22 21.97 -13.53
N GLU A 504 10.89 21.96 -13.31
CA GLU A 504 10.14 20.73 -13.14
C GLU A 504 8.86 20.71 -13.99
N LEU A 505 8.54 19.54 -14.52
CA LEU A 505 7.31 19.28 -15.27
C LEU A 505 6.62 18.04 -14.71
N ASN A 506 5.49 18.25 -14.05
CA ASN A 506 4.68 17.19 -13.46
C ASN A 506 3.36 17.04 -14.22
N VAL A 507 2.89 15.80 -14.39
CA VAL A 507 1.71 15.45 -15.19
C VAL A 507 0.87 14.42 -14.44
N TYR A 508 -0.39 14.75 -14.16
CA TYR A 508 -1.28 13.89 -13.38
C TYR A 508 -2.77 14.13 -13.71
N PRO A 509 -3.60 13.08 -13.64
CA PRO A 509 -3.25 11.67 -13.60
C PRO A 509 -2.56 11.23 -14.89
N ASN A 510 -1.66 10.25 -14.83
CA ASN A 510 -1.04 9.66 -16.01
C ASN A 510 -0.77 8.17 -15.74
N PRO A 511 -1.55 7.25 -16.34
CA PRO A 511 -2.58 7.45 -17.36
C PRO A 511 -3.83 8.23 -16.91
N ALA A 512 -4.55 8.85 -17.86
CA ALA A 512 -5.77 9.61 -17.61
C ALA A 512 -6.90 9.19 -18.57
N ASN A 513 -8.16 9.25 -18.11
CA ASN A 513 -9.31 8.88 -18.93
C ASN A 513 -9.68 9.94 -19.99
N LYS A 514 -9.45 11.21 -19.75
CA LYS A 514 -9.81 12.28 -20.69
C LYS A 514 -8.77 13.39 -20.76
N GLU A 515 -8.19 13.76 -19.64
CA GLU A 515 -7.38 14.97 -19.51
C GLU A 515 -6.34 14.79 -18.39
N VAL A 516 -5.14 15.30 -18.61
CA VAL A 516 -4.10 15.43 -17.60
C VAL A 516 -3.96 16.89 -17.19
N GLN A 517 -3.69 17.10 -15.91
CA GLN A 517 -3.21 18.36 -15.39
C GLN A 517 -1.69 18.41 -15.47
N ILE A 518 -1.15 19.56 -15.78
CA ILE A 518 0.27 19.80 -15.94
C ILE A 518 0.67 20.91 -14.97
N SER A 519 1.65 20.63 -14.12
CA SER A 519 2.26 21.61 -13.23
C SER A 519 3.69 21.86 -13.68
N LEU A 520 4.01 23.10 -14.02
CA LEU A 520 5.32 23.55 -14.47
C LEU A 520 5.93 24.49 -13.40
N MET A 521 7.03 24.08 -12.79
CA MET A 521 7.85 24.94 -11.93
C MET A 521 8.90 25.65 -12.78
N VAL A 522 8.86 26.99 -12.76
CA VAL A 522 9.87 27.86 -13.38
C VAL A 522 10.76 28.44 -12.28
N PRO A 523 12.07 28.08 -12.23
CA PRO A 523 12.95 28.46 -11.10
C PRO A 523 13.31 29.93 -11.05
N GLU A 524 13.30 30.60 -12.18
CA GLU A 524 13.55 32.01 -12.36
C GLU A 524 12.86 32.53 -13.63
N LYS A 525 12.69 33.84 -13.76
CA LYS A 525 12.10 34.42 -14.98
C LYS A 525 12.90 34.03 -16.22
N GLN A 526 12.28 33.28 -17.13
CA GLN A 526 12.97 32.74 -18.30
C GLN A 526 12.04 32.47 -19.49
N GLN A 527 12.65 32.30 -20.66
CA GLN A 527 11.93 31.85 -21.86
C GLN A 527 11.55 30.38 -21.72
N VAL A 528 10.28 30.07 -21.94
CA VAL A 528 9.72 28.71 -21.81
C VAL A 528 8.87 28.39 -23.03
N ASN A 529 9.05 27.17 -23.57
CA ASN A 529 8.15 26.56 -24.54
C ASN A 529 7.67 25.21 -23.99
N LEU A 530 6.37 25.08 -23.77
CA LEU A 530 5.71 23.83 -23.41
C LEU A 530 4.76 23.42 -24.52
N SER A 531 5.02 22.31 -25.16
CA SER A 531 4.26 21.81 -26.31
C SER A 531 3.93 20.32 -26.18
N ALA A 532 2.78 19.91 -26.74
CA ALA A 532 2.35 18.52 -26.84
C ALA A 532 2.51 17.98 -28.26
N TYR A 533 2.94 16.72 -28.35
CA TYR A 533 3.19 16.01 -29.60
C TYR A 533 2.52 14.65 -29.60
N THR A 534 2.19 14.13 -30.75
CA THR A 534 1.89 12.71 -30.96
C THR A 534 3.11 11.84 -30.70
N ALA A 535 2.92 10.53 -30.55
CA ALA A 535 4.03 9.60 -30.32
C ALA A 535 5.04 9.55 -31.50
N ASP A 536 4.59 9.86 -32.72
CA ASP A 536 5.41 9.99 -33.94
C ASP A 536 6.07 11.37 -34.10
N GLY A 537 5.91 12.28 -33.12
CA GLY A 537 6.62 13.56 -33.08
C GLY A 537 5.92 14.74 -33.74
N ARG A 538 4.67 14.57 -34.22
CA ARG A 538 3.90 15.69 -34.78
C ARG A 538 3.38 16.61 -33.68
N LEU A 539 3.62 17.92 -33.82
CA LEU A 539 3.10 18.94 -32.89
C LEU A 539 1.56 18.97 -32.93
N LEU A 540 0.95 18.88 -31.75
CA LEU A 540 -0.50 18.99 -31.56
C LEU A 540 -0.93 20.34 -31.02
N GLN A 541 -0.24 20.79 -29.96
CA GLN A 541 -0.60 22.00 -29.23
C GLN A 541 0.63 22.63 -28.57
N THR A 542 0.76 23.94 -28.64
CA THR A 542 1.67 24.71 -27.79
C THR A 542 0.86 25.38 -26.69
N MET A 543 1.15 25.07 -25.42
CA MET A 543 0.45 25.58 -24.25
C MET A 543 1.01 26.93 -23.83
N VAL A 544 2.32 27.09 -23.92
CA VAL A 544 3.03 28.34 -23.70
C VAL A 544 4.28 28.41 -24.57
N ASN A 545 4.55 29.59 -25.09
CA ASN A 545 5.80 29.94 -25.78
C ASN A 545 6.08 31.43 -25.51
N GLY A 546 6.87 31.70 -24.47
CA GLY A 546 7.15 33.07 -24.07
C GLY A 546 7.93 33.17 -22.78
N LEU A 547 8.17 34.42 -22.36
CA LEU A 547 8.82 34.73 -21.10
C LEU A 547 7.85 34.43 -19.95
N MET A 548 8.27 33.58 -19.00
CA MET A 548 7.49 33.22 -17.82
C MET A 548 8.17 33.72 -16.56
N GLU A 549 7.36 34.21 -15.65
CA GLU A 549 7.82 34.59 -14.32
C GLU A 549 8.16 33.34 -13.48
N GLN A 550 9.01 33.52 -12.49
CA GLN A 550 9.30 32.48 -11.50
C GLN A 550 8.01 32.01 -10.81
N GLY A 551 7.87 30.69 -10.61
CA GLY A 551 6.73 30.12 -9.90
C GLY A 551 6.16 28.87 -10.56
N ILE A 552 5.00 28.44 -10.05
CA ILE A 552 4.28 27.27 -10.56
C ILE A 552 3.17 27.75 -11.49
N HIS A 553 3.14 27.15 -12.68
CA HIS A 553 2.16 27.43 -13.71
C HIS A 553 1.39 26.15 -14.03
N HIS A 554 0.08 26.26 -14.24
CA HIS A 554 -0.79 25.13 -14.49
C HIS A 554 -1.38 25.15 -15.89
N TYR A 555 -1.38 23.97 -16.53
CA TYR A 555 -1.96 23.75 -17.85
C TYR A 555 -2.78 22.47 -17.83
N ARG A 556 -3.52 22.22 -18.91
CA ARG A 556 -4.26 20.97 -19.13
C ARG A 556 -4.01 20.47 -20.53
N PHE A 557 -3.99 19.14 -20.70
CA PHE A 557 -3.86 18.50 -21.99
C PHE A 557 -4.70 17.23 -22.05
N GLY A 558 -5.32 16.97 -23.19
CA GLY A 558 -6.05 15.72 -23.43
C GLY A 558 -7.51 15.91 -23.82
N SER A 559 -8.16 17.00 -23.41
CA SER A 559 -9.55 17.27 -23.79
C SER A 559 -9.69 17.31 -25.33
N GLY A 560 -10.55 16.44 -25.88
CA GLY A 560 -10.75 16.31 -27.34
C GLY A 560 -9.67 15.52 -28.08
N GLN A 561 -8.66 14.98 -27.39
CA GLN A 561 -7.68 14.08 -27.99
C GLN A 561 -8.18 12.64 -27.97
N GLN A 562 -7.76 11.85 -28.96
CA GLN A 562 -8.06 10.41 -29.00
C GLN A 562 -7.24 9.66 -27.94
N PRO A 563 -7.73 8.50 -27.43
CA PRO A 563 -6.92 7.62 -26.60
C PRO A 563 -5.60 7.26 -27.27
N GLY A 564 -4.51 7.29 -26.49
CA GLY A 564 -3.18 7.00 -27.05
C GLY A 564 -2.03 7.56 -26.22
N SER A 565 -0.83 7.44 -26.77
CA SER A 565 0.40 7.96 -26.16
C SER A 565 0.78 9.31 -26.79
N TYR A 566 1.17 10.25 -25.95
CA TYR A 566 1.57 11.60 -26.32
C TYR A 566 2.87 11.97 -25.62
N LEU A 567 3.55 13.00 -26.11
CA LEU A 567 4.75 13.54 -25.50
C LEU A 567 4.54 15.02 -25.17
N LEU A 568 4.76 15.41 -23.93
CA LEU A 568 4.90 16.80 -23.51
C LEU A 568 6.37 17.15 -23.50
N SER A 569 6.76 18.18 -24.25
CA SER A 569 8.12 18.70 -24.29
C SER A 569 8.16 20.11 -23.74
N LEU A 570 8.92 20.28 -22.66
CA LEU A 570 9.27 21.54 -22.05
C LEU A 570 10.69 21.90 -22.47
N ASN A 571 10.86 23.06 -23.07
CA ASN A 571 12.17 23.64 -23.38
C ASN A 571 12.27 25.01 -22.72
N SER A 572 13.39 25.28 -22.07
CA SER A 572 13.67 26.57 -21.44
C SER A 572 15.18 26.84 -21.43
N THR A 573 15.57 28.03 -20.96
CA THR A 573 16.98 28.36 -20.73
C THR A 573 17.63 27.53 -19.64
N SER A 574 16.84 27.04 -18.68
CA SER A 574 17.31 26.16 -17.59
C SER A 574 17.38 24.67 -17.97
N GLY A 575 16.87 24.27 -19.14
CA GLY A 575 16.95 22.87 -19.60
C GLY A 575 15.74 22.40 -20.42
N LYS A 576 15.76 21.09 -20.69
CA LYS A 576 14.72 20.40 -21.44
C LYS A 576 14.17 19.23 -20.64
N ILE A 577 12.84 19.10 -20.56
CA ILE A 577 12.15 17.97 -19.94
C ILE A 577 11.13 17.41 -20.93
N VAL A 578 11.10 16.07 -21.03
CA VAL A 578 10.06 15.37 -21.81
C VAL A 578 9.29 14.42 -20.87
N ARG A 579 7.97 14.41 -21.00
CA ARG A 579 7.08 13.50 -20.28
C ARG A 579 6.17 12.77 -21.26
N LYS A 580 6.06 11.46 -21.09
CA LYS A 580 5.06 10.65 -21.80
C LYS A 580 3.72 10.79 -21.10
N VAL A 581 2.65 11.00 -21.87
CA VAL A 581 1.27 11.04 -21.41
C VAL A 581 0.51 9.89 -22.06
N ILE A 582 -0.32 9.20 -21.28
CA ILE A 582 -1.19 8.14 -21.79
C ILE A 582 -2.64 8.56 -21.51
N LEU A 583 -3.42 8.70 -22.57
CA LEU A 583 -4.87 8.89 -22.49
C LEU A 583 -5.55 7.55 -22.73
N LEU A 584 -6.45 7.19 -21.83
CA LEU A 584 -7.27 5.97 -21.89
C LEU A 584 -8.61 6.25 -22.57
N ASN A 585 -9.35 5.19 -22.90
CA ASN A 585 -10.71 5.26 -23.46
C ASN A 585 -11.74 5.76 -22.44
#